data_bd66a380d9f60d058fa853c1b4cc542f
#
_entry.id   bd66a380d9f60d058fa853c1b4cc542f
#
_cell.length_a   1.000
_cell.length_b   1.000
_cell.length_c   1.000
_cell.angle_alpha   90.00
_cell.angle_beta   90.00
_cell.angle_gamma   90.00
#
_symmetry.space_group_name_H-M   'P 1'
#
loop_
_entity.id
_entity.type
_entity.pdbx_description
1 polymer ?
#
loop_
_entity_poly.entity_id
_entity_poly.type
_entity_poly.pdbx_seq_one_letter_code
_entity_poly.pdbx_strand_id
1 'polypeptide(L)'
;MRIAEHITDLIGNTPLVTLNSVVPPGGATVVAKIEYLNPGGSSKDRIAVKMIDAAEASGDLRPGGTIVEPTSGNTGVGLALVAQRRGYKCIFVCPDKVSEDKRNVLRAYGAEVVVCPTAVPPEHPDSYYSVSDRLVAETPGAWKPDQYSNPNGPASHYETTG
;
A
#
# COMPACT_ATOMS: atom_id res chain seq x y z
N MET A 1 0.56 13.24 27.28
CA MET A 1 0.35 11.95 26.58
C MET A 1 -0.29 12.28 25.24
N ARG A 2 0.24 11.78 24.13
CA ARG A 2 -0.40 11.95 22.78
C ARG A 2 -1.33 10.76 22.55
N ILE A 3 -2.60 11.04 22.34
CA ILE A 3 -3.59 10.02 21.97
C ILE A 3 -3.94 10.28 20.51
N ALA A 4 -3.72 9.30 19.64
CA ALA A 4 -4.15 9.35 18.24
C ALA A 4 -5.65 9.01 18.17
N GLU A 5 -6.38 9.69 17.32
CA GLU A 5 -7.80 9.42 17.12
C GLU A 5 -8.00 8.17 16.27
N HIS A 6 -7.10 7.98 15.29
CA HIS A 6 -7.14 6.84 14.38
C HIS A 6 -5.77 6.19 14.25
N ILE A 7 -5.77 4.91 13.92
CA ILE A 7 -4.53 4.16 13.71
C ILE A 7 -3.68 4.75 12.55
N THR A 8 -4.32 5.34 11.54
CA THR A 8 -3.66 5.99 10.42
C THR A 8 -2.89 7.25 10.81
N ASP A 9 -3.23 7.89 11.94
CA ASP A 9 -2.53 9.08 12.48
C ASP A 9 -1.14 8.73 13.02
N LEU A 10 -0.85 7.44 13.14
CA LEU A 10 0.45 6.93 13.58
C LEU A 10 1.37 6.58 12.40
N ILE A 11 0.91 6.76 11.16
CA ILE A 11 1.74 6.53 9.98
C ILE A 11 2.82 7.63 9.90
N GLY A 12 4.06 7.21 9.71
CA GLY A 12 5.19 8.13 9.66
C GLY A 12 5.81 8.41 11.02
N ASN A 13 6.65 9.46 11.09
CA ASN A 13 7.42 9.81 12.30
C ASN A 13 8.17 8.62 12.92
N THR A 14 8.59 7.66 12.08
CA THR A 14 9.31 6.47 12.51
C THR A 14 10.68 6.83 13.06
N PRO A 15 11.15 6.18 14.14
CA PRO A 15 12.39 6.52 14.79
C PRO A 15 13.61 6.11 13.96
N LEU A 16 14.74 6.75 14.27
CA LEU A 16 16.07 6.38 13.81
C LEU A 16 16.80 5.62 14.90
N VAL A 17 17.53 4.56 14.53
CA VAL A 17 18.37 3.77 15.45
C VAL A 17 19.80 3.74 14.91
N THR A 18 20.76 4.06 15.76
CA THR A 18 22.20 3.97 15.41
C THR A 18 22.63 2.50 15.32
N LEU A 19 23.35 2.17 14.25
CA LEU A 19 23.94 0.84 14.07
C LEU A 19 25.33 0.82 14.69
N ASN A 20 25.48 0.16 15.83
CA ASN A 20 26.71 0.19 16.63
C ASN A 20 27.64 -1.00 16.32
N SER A 21 27.09 -2.19 16.03
CA SER A 21 27.86 -3.42 15.95
C SER A 21 28.38 -3.76 14.55
N VAL A 22 27.76 -3.19 13.51
CA VAL A 22 28.06 -3.50 12.09
C VAL A 22 28.89 -2.40 11.40
N VAL A 23 29.14 -1.31 12.09
CA VAL A 23 29.97 -0.18 11.59
C VAL A 23 31.37 -0.32 12.18
N PRO A 24 32.43 -0.32 11.33
CA PRO A 24 33.82 -0.42 11.82
C PRO A 24 34.19 0.83 12.65
N PRO A 25 35.11 0.67 13.64
CA PRO A 25 35.64 1.80 14.41
C PRO A 25 36.20 2.90 13.52
N GLY A 26 35.83 4.15 13.80
CA GLY A 26 36.25 5.32 13.02
C GLY A 26 35.54 5.51 11.68
N GLY A 27 34.52 4.70 11.38
CA GLY A 27 33.64 4.85 10.23
C GLY A 27 32.63 5.96 10.40
N ALA A 28 31.80 6.16 9.37
CA ALA A 28 30.69 7.11 9.41
C ALA A 28 29.61 6.70 10.43
N THR A 29 28.87 7.66 10.97
CA THR A 29 27.66 7.34 11.72
C THR A 29 26.60 6.79 10.78
N VAL A 30 26.15 5.57 11.03
CA VAL A 30 25.08 4.92 10.26
C VAL A 30 23.84 4.76 11.12
N VAL A 31 22.70 5.21 10.59
CA VAL A 31 21.41 5.10 11.27
C VAL A 31 20.41 4.37 10.38
N ALA A 32 19.57 3.55 11.00
CA ALA A 32 18.44 2.88 10.33
C ALA A 32 17.12 3.55 10.69
N LYS A 33 16.32 3.90 9.70
CA LYS A 33 14.94 4.38 9.90
C LYS A 33 14.00 3.18 10.00
N ILE A 34 13.27 3.08 11.09
CA ILE A 34 12.53 1.85 11.47
C ILE A 34 11.11 1.88 10.90
N GLU A 35 10.98 1.65 9.59
CA GLU A 35 9.71 1.74 8.88
C GLU A 35 8.71 0.62 9.20
N TYR A 36 9.13 -0.49 9.77
CA TYR A 36 8.20 -1.54 10.23
C TYR A 36 7.37 -1.11 11.45
N LEU A 37 7.65 0.04 12.06
CA LEU A 37 6.83 0.60 13.13
C LEU A 37 5.62 1.40 12.60
N ASN A 38 5.47 1.56 11.29
CA ASN A 38 4.19 2.02 10.76
C ASN A 38 3.08 1.01 11.09
N PRO A 39 1.82 1.43 11.24
CA PRO A 39 0.70 0.55 11.60
C PRO A 39 0.50 -0.67 10.70
N GLY A 40 0.70 -0.54 9.40
CA GLY A 40 0.68 -1.65 8.43
C GLY A 40 2.01 -2.38 8.30
N GLY A 41 3.01 -2.02 9.11
CA GLY A 41 4.29 -2.70 9.20
C GLY A 41 5.31 -2.34 8.12
N SER A 42 5.12 -1.27 7.35
CA SER A 42 6.06 -0.91 6.28
C SER A 42 6.00 0.56 5.86
N SER A 43 6.99 0.98 5.06
CA SER A 43 6.98 2.30 4.41
C SER A 43 5.83 2.49 3.40
N LYS A 44 5.15 1.42 3.00
CA LYS A 44 4.04 1.49 2.04
C LYS A 44 2.79 2.14 2.62
N ASP A 45 2.67 2.21 3.93
CA ASP A 45 1.61 2.95 4.60
C ASP A 45 1.63 4.43 4.20
N ARG A 46 2.84 5.03 4.10
CA ARG A 46 3.03 6.42 3.66
C ARG A 46 2.52 6.65 2.23
N ILE A 47 2.88 5.72 1.33
CA ILE A 47 2.47 5.76 -0.08
C ILE A 47 0.94 5.66 -0.18
N ALA A 48 0.32 4.76 0.57
CA ALA A 48 -1.12 4.56 0.56
C ALA A 48 -1.88 5.82 0.97
N VAL A 49 -1.47 6.47 2.06
CA VAL A 49 -2.07 7.75 2.48
C VAL A 49 -1.97 8.79 1.38
N LYS A 50 -0.75 9.01 0.84
CA LYS A 50 -0.51 10.07 -0.15
C LYS A 50 -1.27 9.84 -1.45
N MET A 51 -1.33 8.59 -1.93
CA MET A 51 -2.06 8.27 -3.16
C MET A 51 -3.57 8.46 -2.99
N ILE A 52 -4.14 8.03 -1.85
CA ILE A 52 -5.56 8.19 -1.56
C ILE A 52 -5.90 9.68 -1.38
N ASP A 53 -5.09 10.44 -0.63
CA ASP A 53 -5.29 11.89 -0.46
C ASP A 53 -5.33 12.62 -1.80
N ALA A 54 -4.40 12.29 -2.70
CA ALA A 54 -4.34 12.88 -4.02
C ALA A 54 -5.55 12.52 -4.88
N ALA A 55 -6.02 11.26 -4.83
CA ALA A 55 -7.18 10.81 -5.58
C ALA A 55 -8.49 11.41 -5.06
N GLU A 56 -8.62 11.61 -3.75
CA GLU A 56 -9.75 12.34 -3.16
C GLU A 56 -9.73 13.81 -3.60
N ALA A 57 -8.57 14.45 -3.58
CA ALA A 57 -8.41 15.86 -3.95
C ALA A 57 -8.69 16.11 -5.45
N SER A 58 -8.32 15.17 -6.33
CA SER A 58 -8.61 15.24 -7.78
C SER A 58 -10.04 14.84 -8.12
N GLY A 59 -10.75 14.15 -7.22
CA GLY A 59 -12.07 13.57 -7.47
C GLY A 59 -12.07 12.23 -8.20
N ASP A 60 -10.89 11.63 -8.41
CA ASP A 60 -10.75 10.29 -9.01
C ASP A 60 -11.28 9.20 -8.08
N LEU A 61 -11.10 9.38 -6.78
CA LEU A 61 -11.68 8.52 -5.75
C LEU A 61 -12.76 9.28 -4.97
N ARG A 62 -14.01 8.84 -5.10
CA ARG A 62 -15.15 9.48 -4.43
C ARG A 62 -15.58 8.69 -3.19
N PRO A 63 -16.24 9.32 -2.21
CA PRO A 63 -16.75 8.64 -1.01
C PRO A 63 -17.54 7.37 -1.36
N GLY A 64 -17.22 6.26 -0.70
CA GLY A 64 -17.82 4.94 -0.96
C GLY A 64 -17.29 4.22 -2.21
N GLY A 65 -16.33 4.80 -2.91
CA GLY A 65 -15.69 4.19 -4.09
C GLY A 65 -14.94 2.91 -3.78
N THR A 66 -14.42 2.27 -4.82
CA THR A 66 -13.68 1.02 -4.73
C THR A 66 -12.25 1.21 -5.22
N ILE A 67 -11.29 0.81 -4.42
CA ILE A 67 -9.86 0.79 -4.77
C ILE A 67 -9.53 -0.58 -5.36
N VAL A 68 -9.04 -0.61 -6.59
CA VAL A 68 -8.62 -1.84 -7.27
C VAL A 68 -7.13 -1.75 -7.56
N GLU A 69 -6.32 -2.68 -7.03
CA GLU A 69 -4.86 -2.66 -7.23
C GLU A 69 -4.29 -4.07 -7.44
N PRO A 70 -3.43 -4.26 -8.46
CA PRO A 70 -2.67 -5.49 -8.60
C PRO A 70 -1.53 -5.50 -7.57
N THR A 71 -1.80 -6.08 -6.40
CA THR A 71 -0.85 -6.10 -5.30
C THR A 71 -1.02 -7.34 -4.41
N SER A 72 0.10 -7.81 -3.89
CA SER A 72 0.12 -8.98 -3.00
C SER A 72 0.89 -8.73 -1.70
N GLY A 73 1.29 -7.49 -1.48
CA GLY A 73 2.22 -7.17 -0.41
C GLY A 73 1.83 -5.94 0.40
N ASN A 74 2.85 -5.27 0.91
CA ASN A 74 2.70 -4.17 1.84
C ASN A 74 1.90 -2.98 1.29
N THR A 75 1.89 -2.76 -0.02
CA THR A 75 1.06 -1.71 -0.62
C THR A 75 -0.43 -2.01 -0.43
N GLY A 76 -0.84 -3.27 -0.66
CA GLY A 76 -2.22 -3.69 -0.39
C GLY A 76 -2.61 -3.54 1.09
N VAL A 77 -1.70 -3.87 2.02
CA VAL A 77 -1.93 -3.66 3.45
C VAL A 77 -2.12 -2.18 3.76
N GLY A 78 -1.23 -1.30 3.29
CA GLY A 78 -1.34 0.14 3.51
C GLY A 78 -2.64 0.72 2.91
N LEU A 79 -2.98 0.34 1.67
CA LEU A 79 -4.22 0.76 1.03
C LEU A 79 -5.46 0.30 1.82
N ALA A 80 -5.51 -0.99 2.23
CA ALA A 80 -6.62 -1.52 3.01
C ALA A 80 -6.79 -0.83 4.36
N LEU A 81 -5.69 -0.54 5.06
CA LEU A 81 -5.69 0.16 6.33
C LEU A 81 -6.33 1.56 6.21
N VAL A 82 -5.92 2.34 5.20
CA VAL A 82 -6.48 3.68 4.96
C VAL A 82 -7.91 3.61 4.44
N ALA A 83 -8.18 2.69 3.51
CA ALA A 83 -9.49 2.47 2.91
C ALA A 83 -10.57 2.13 3.95
N GLN A 84 -10.26 1.18 4.85
CA GLN A 84 -11.16 0.81 5.94
C GLN A 84 -11.55 2.02 6.79
N ARG A 85 -10.58 2.85 7.13
CA ARG A 85 -10.80 4.06 7.93
C ARG A 85 -11.70 5.09 7.21
N ARG A 86 -11.57 5.20 5.87
CA ARG A 86 -12.29 6.21 5.06
C ARG A 86 -13.56 5.67 4.40
N GLY A 87 -13.92 4.40 4.62
CA GLY A 87 -15.14 3.79 4.11
C GLY A 87 -15.06 3.40 2.62
N TYR A 88 -13.85 3.15 2.09
CA TYR A 88 -13.66 2.61 0.75
C TYR A 88 -13.65 1.09 0.75
N LYS A 89 -14.08 0.50 -0.36
CA LYS A 89 -13.92 -0.92 -0.64
C LYS A 89 -12.55 -1.17 -1.28
N CYS A 90 -11.99 -2.36 -1.09
CA CYS A 90 -10.76 -2.78 -1.74
C CYS A 90 -10.95 -4.09 -2.47
N ILE A 91 -10.46 -4.18 -3.71
CA ILE A 91 -10.31 -5.40 -4.48
C ILE A 91 -8.83 -5.51 -4.86
N PHE A 92 -8.13 -6.52 -4.32
CA PHE A 92 -6.73 -6.74 -4.65
C PHE A 92 -6.57 -7.97 -5.53
N VAL A 93 -5.86 -7.79 -6.63
CA VAL A 93 -5.58 -8.85 -7.59
C VAL A 93 -4.18 -9.39 -7.30
N CYS A 94 -4.09 -10.66 -6.93
CA CYS A 94 -2.86 -11.31 -6.49
C CYS A 94 -2.49 -12.48 -7.42
N PRO A 95 -1.21 -12.67 -7.77
CA PRO A 95 -0.79 -13.90 -8.42
C PRO A 95 -0.88 -15.10 -7.46
N ASP A 96 -1.16 -16.28 -8.02
CA ASP A 96 -1.38 -17.54 -7.27
C ASP A 96 -0.17 -17.99 -6.44
N LYS A 97 1.05 -17.59 -6.83
CA LYS A 97 2.29 -17.83 -6.07
C LYS A 97 2.35 -17.12 -4.70
N VAL A 98 1.46 -16.16 -4.46
CA VAL A 98 1.39 -15.46 -3.17
C VAL A 98 0.81 -16.40 -2.11
N SER A 99 1.49 -16.55 -0.98
CA SER A 99 1.04 -17.44 0.09
C SER A 99 -0.35 -17.07 0.60
N GLU A 100 -1.08 -18.09 1.04
CA GLU A 100 -2.43 -17.91 1.61
C GLU A 100 -2.40 -16.96 2.82
N ASP A 101 -1.37 -17.02 3.65
CA ASP A 101 -1.23 -16.14 4.81
C ASP A 101 -1.22 -14.66 4.41
N LYS A 102 -0.49 -14.29 3.34
CA LYS A 102 -0.48 -12.90 2.84
C LYS A 102 -1.85 -12.49 2.30
N ARG A 103 -2.54 -13.39 1.61
CA ARG A 103 -3.91 -13.15 1.12
C ARG A 103 -4.89 -12.97 2.30
N ASN A 104 -4.74 -13.78 3.34
CA ASN A 104 -5.58 -13.70 4.53
C ASN A 104 -5.38 -12.40 5.32
N VAL A 105 -4.17 -11.84 5.34
CA VAL A 105 -3.93 -10.51 5.91
C VAL A 105 -4.78 -9.45 5.18
N LEU A 106 -4.80 -9.46 3.85
CA LEU A 106 -5.61 -8.51 3.08
C LEU A 106 -7.11 -8.69 3.34
N ARG A 107 -7.59 -9.95 3.40
CA ARG A 107 -8.99 -10.27 3.75
C ARG A 107 -9.35 -9.82 5.17
N ALA A 108 -8.42 -9.96 6.12
CA ALA A 108 -8.62 -9.52 7.51
C ALA A 108 -8.83 -8.00 7.62
N TYR A 109 -8.24 -7.22 6.71
CA TYR A 109 -8.52 -5.79 6.55
C TYR A 109 -9.81 -5.48 5.78
N GLY A 110 -10.59 -6.50 5.40
CA GLY A 110 -11.87 -6.35 4.71
C GLY A 110 -11.76 -6.26 3.17
N ALA A 111 -10.60 -6.55 2.59
CA ALA A 111 -10.44 -6.54 1.14
C ALA A 111 -10.94 -7.82 0.49
N GLU A 112 -11.54 -7.70 -0.69
CA GLU A 112 -11.72 -8.80 -1.61
C GLU A 112 -10.38 -9.15 -2.27
N VAL A 113 -10.07 -10.44 -2.40
CA VAL A 113 -8.83 -10.91 -3.01
C VAL A 113 -9.14 -11.80 -4.19
N VAL A 114 -8.81 -11.34 -5.39
CA VAL A 114 -8.91 -12.08 -6.65
C VAL A 114 -7.56 -12.70 -6.96
N VAL A 115 -7.55 -14.00 -7.22
CA VAL A 115 -6.30 -14.76 -7.49
C VAL A 115 -6.19 -15.05 -8.98
N CYS A 116 -5.05 -14.74 -9.56
CA CYS A 116 -4.74 -14.91 -10.98
C CYS A 116 -3.52 -15.83 -11.18
N PRO A 117 -3.40 -16.52 -12.32
CA PRO A 117 -2.24 -17.36 -12.60
C PRO A 117 -0.96 -16.50 -12.73
N THR A 118 0.15 -17.04 -12.20
CA THR A 118 1.48 -16.39 -12.32
C THR A 118 2.15 -16.71 -13.65
N ALA A 119 1.88 -17.89 -14.21
CA ALA A 119 2.59 -18.44 -15.38
C ALA A 119 2.03 -17.93 -16.72
N VAL A 120 1.63 -16.65 -16.77
CA VAL A 120 1.12 -16.00 -18.00
C VAL A 120 1.85 -14.69 -18.25
N PRO A 121 2.05 -14.27 -19.52
CA PRO A 121 2.62 -12.98 -19.83
C PRO A 121 1.78 -11.81 -19.30
N PRO A 122 2.36 -10.64 -19.05
CA PRO A 122 1.62 -9.46 -18.55
C PRO A 122 0.42 -9.07 -19.44
N GLU A 123 0.50 -9.27 -20.74
CA GLU A 123 -0.53 -8.92 -21.72
C GLU A 123 -1.64 -9.99 -21.82
N HIS A 124 -1.48 -11.12 -21.16
CA HIS A 124 -2.50 -12.17 -21.18
C HIS A 124 -3.78 -11.70 -20.46
N PRO A 125 -5.00 -12.02 -20.98
CA PRO A 125 -6.25 -11.60 -20.35
C PRO A 125 -6.42 -12.01 -18.88
N ASP A 126 -5.79 -13.14 -18.49
CA ASP A 126 -5.83 -13.64 -17.12
C ASP A 126 -4.64 -13.17 -16.26
N SER A 127 -3.76 -12.32 -16.79
CA SER A 127 -2.70 -11.72 -15.98
C SER A 127 -3.31 -10.85 -14.89
N TYR A 128 -2.66 -10.78 -13.75
CA TYR A 128 -3.16 -9.96 -12.64
C TYR A 128 -3.25 -8.47 -13.00
N TYR A 129 -2.47 -7.99 -13.98
CA TYR A 129 -2.59 -6.64 -14.53
C TYR A 129 -3.87 -6.48 -15.34
N SER A 130 -4.10 -7.36 -16.35
CA SER A 130 -5.27 -7.29 -17.22
C SER A 130 -6.57 -7.51 -16.44
N VAL A 131 -6.56 -8.42 -15.45
CA VAL A 131 -7.71 -8.64 -14.57
C VAL A 131 -7.98 -7.40 -13.71
N SER A 132 -6.95 -6.73 -13.18
CA SER A 132 -7.16 -5.50 -12.43
C SER A 132 -7.75 -4.38 -13.29
N ASP A 133 -7.29 -4.22 -14.53
CA ASP A 133 -7.80 -3.22 -15.46
C ASP A 133 -9.27 -3.48 -15.83
N ARG A 134 -9.61 -4.75 -16.06
CA ARG A 134 -10.99 -5.17 -16.32
C ARG A 134 -11.89 -4.88 -15.12
N LEU A 135 -11.46 -5.21 -13.90
CA LEU A 135 -12.23 -4.94 -12.68
C LEU A 135 -12.46 -3.44 -12.47
N VAL A 136 -11.48 -2.59 -12.79
CA VAL A 136 -11.65 -1.13 -12.76
C VAL A 136 -12.73 -0.70 -13.75
N ALA A 137 -12.69 -1.22 -14.97
CA ALA A 137 -13.66 -0.86 -16.02
C ALA A 137 -15.09 -1.34 -15.70
N GLU A 138 -15.24 -2.50 -15.06
CA GLU A 138 -16.52 -3.13 -14.74
C GLU A 138 -17.12 -2.65 -13.40
N THR A 139 -16.31 -2.03 -12.51
CA THR A 139 -16.77 -1.61 -11.18
C THR A 139 -17.07 -0.11 -11.15
N PRO A 140 -18.33 0.30 -11.00
CA PRO A 140 -18.67 1.71 -10.93
C PRO A 140 -17.96 2.44 -9.78
N GLY A 141 -17.33 3.57 -10.07
CA GLY A 141 -16.58 4.35 -9.08
C GLY A 141 -15.28 3.71 -8.62
N ALA A 142 -14.75 2.73 -9.37
CA ALA A 142 -13.44 2.16 -9.09
C ALA A 142 -12.32 3.13 -9.48
N TRP A 143 -11.28 3.11 -8.67
CA TRP A 143 -10.03 3.82 -8.88
C TRP A 143 -8.84 2.87 -8.70
N LYS A 144 -7.85 2.97 -9.61
CA LYS A 144 -6.62 2.20 -9.55
C LYS A 144 -5.47 3.10 -9.11
N PRO A 145 -4.87 2.85 -7.93
CA PRO A 145 -3.69 3.59 -7.47
C PRO A 145 -2.51 3.53 -8.43
N ASP A 146 -2.28 2.38 -9.05
CA ASP A 146 -1.14 2.10 -9.93
C ASP A 146 0.20 2.50 -9.30
N GLN A 147 0.58 1.82 -8.23
CA GLN A 147 1.72 2.18 -7.38
C GLN A 147 3.04 2.38 -8.12
N TYR A 148 3.22 1.76 -9.29
CA TYR A 148 4.48 1.82 -10.03
C TYR A 148 4.61 3.07 -10.90
N SER A 149 3.51 3.63 -11.39
CA SER A 149 3.49 4.84 -12.22
C SER A 149 2.96 6.08 -11.51
N ASN A 150 2.34 5.91 -10.32
CA ASN A 150 1.76 7.02 -9.57
C ASN A 150 2.84 7.94 -8.96
N PRO A 151 2.91 9.22 -9.35
CA PRO A 151 3.93 10.15 -8.87
C PRO A 151 3.83 10.43 -7.36
N ASN A 152 2.69 10.15 -6.75
CA ASN A 152 2.49 10.31 -5.31
C ASN A 152 3.26 9.27 -4.48
N GLY A 153 3.69 8.15 -5.10
CA GLY A 153 4.58 7.19 -4.45
C GLY A 153 5.91 7.83 -4.05
N PRO A 154 6.75 8.28 -4.99
CA PRO A 154 7.99 9.01 -4.68
C PRO A 154 7.75 10.29 -3.87
N ALA A 155 6.70 11.06 -4.17
CA ALA A 155 6.38 12.30 -3.45
C ALA A 155 6.14 12.05 -1.96
N SER A 156 5.49 10.95 -1.58
CA SER A 156 5.27 10.60 -0.18
C SER A 156 6.57 10.43 0.60
N HIS A 157 7.57 9.83 -0.04
CA HIS A 157 8.89 9.63 0.57
C HIS A 157 9.70 10.92 0.63
N TYR A 158 9.63 11.75 -0.40
CA TYR A 158 10.27 13.06 -0.41
C TYR A 158 9.76 13.96 0.72
N GLU A 159 8.44 13.95 0.96
CA GLU A 159 7.80 14.83 1.95
C GLU A 159 7.90 14.29 3.39
N THR A 160 8.04 12.96 3.59
CA THR A 160 7.86 12.36 4.92
C THR A 160 8.95 11.42 5.38
N THR A 161 9.68 10.76 4.49
CA THR A 161 10.76 9.83 4.86
C THR A 161 12.11 10.53 4.88
N GLY A 162 12.31 11.46 3.97
CA GLY A 162 13.51 12.28 3.83
C GLY A 162 13.70 13.31 4.92
#